data_403e7adfa7acae447ed266a76c4e28df
#
_entry.id   403e7adfa7acae447ed266a76c4e28df
#
_cell.length_a   1.000
_cell.length_b   1.000
_cell.length_c   1.000
_cell.angle_alpha   90.00
_cell.angle_beta   90.00
_cell.angle_gamma   90.00
#
_symmetry.space_group_name_H-M   'P 1'
#
loop_
_entity.id
_entity.type
_entity.pdbx_description
1 polymer ?
#
loop_
_entity_poly.entity_id
_entity_poly.type
_entity_poly.pdbx_seq_one_letter_code
_entity_poly.pdbx_strand_id
1 'polypeptide(L)'
;MRLFDKRIISHFDYLLIIFVLPLIFLSYHLISETNERLATKQVVYFTISFFIFFLVFILPIRKKLRIIPTLYWIGIALLLAVEFFGISKLGAQRWIHIPVLGTTIQPSELIKPIFILMLGYLIHNKPPPKNGYNFIDFLYFSFYI
;
A
#
# COMPACT_ATOMS: atom_id res chain seq x y z
N MET A 1 26.22 4.32 -9.96
CA MET A 1 24.76 4.38 -9.83
C MET A 1 24.43 4.79 -8.39
N ARG A 2 24.13 6.09 -8.15
CA ARG A 2 23.91 6.58 -6.79
C ARG A 2 22.60 6.02 -6.23
N LEU A 3 22.67 5.20 -5.19
CA LEU A 3 21.53 4.62 -4.48
C LEU A 3 20.73 5.68 -3.69
N PHE A 4 21.38 6.80 -3.39
CA PHE A 4 20.78 7.92 -2.65
C PHE A 4 20.69 9.16 -3.53
N ASP A 5 19.50 9.59 -3.85
CA ASP A 5 19.26 10.89 -4.45
C ASP A 5 18.94 11.90 -3.33
N LYS A 6 19.87 12.83 -3.07
CA LYS A 6 19.71 13.90 -2.05
C LYS A 6 18.42 14.72 -2.27
N ARG A 7 17.89 14.75 -3.50
CA ARG A 7 16.64 15.43 -3.84
C ARG A 7 15.41 14.79 -3.16
N ILE A 8 15.45 13.48 -2.87
CA ILE A 8 14.35 12.79 -2.18
C ILE A 8 14.18 13.33 -0.76
N ILE A 9 15.29 13.59 -0.06
CA ILE A 9 15.28 14.11 1.31
C ILE A 9 14.87 15.59 1.35
N SER A 10 15.32 16.40 0.35
CA SER A 10 15.00 17.82 0.32
C SER A 10 13.53 18.14 -0.04
N HIS A 11 12.83 17.20 -0.67
CA HIS A 11 11.41 17.34 -1.04
C HIS A 11 10.50 16.50 -0.14
N PHE A 12 11.03 15.99 0.99
CA PHE A 12 10.23 15.24 1.94
C PHE A 12 9.32 16.19 2.74
N ASP A 13 8.03 15.88 2.73
CA ASP A 13 7.04 16.65 3.50
C ASP A 13 7.06 16.25 4.98
N TYR A 14 7.84 17.00 5.78
CA TYR A 14 7.94 16.79 7.22
C TYR A 14 6.61 17.06 7.95
N LEU A 15 5.73 17.88 7.36
CA LEU A 15 4.42 18.18 7.93
C LEU A 15 3.58 16.91 8.05
N LEU A 16 3.70 16.01 7.09
CA LEU A 16 3.01 14.72 7.09
C LEU A 16 3.40 13.87 8.29
N ILE A 17 4.69 13.84 8.66
CA ILE A 17 5.15 13.12 9.86
C ILE A 17 4.54 13.75 11.12
N ILE A 18 4.53 15.10 11.21
CA ILE A 18 3.99 15.82 12.38
C ILE A 18 2.52 15.46 12.61
N PHE A 19 1.74 15.26 11.55
CA PHE A 19 0.34 14.84 11.68
C PHE A 19 0.14 13.35 11.96
N VAL A 20 1.03 12.50 11.47
CA VAL A 20 0.94 11.04 11.65
C VAL A 20 1.36 10.62 13.06
N LEU A 21 2.40 11.25 13.64
CA LEU A 21 2.90 10.88 14.98
C LEU A 21 1.84 10.97 16.09
N PRO A 22 1.04 12.04 16.22
CA PRO A 22 -0.04 12.10 17.21
C PRO A 22 -1.09 11.00 17.02
N LEU A 23 -1.41 10.63 15.77
CA LEU A 23 -2.34 9.54 15.48
C LEU A 23 -1.80 8.18 15.92
N ILE A 24 -0.51 7.93 15.73
CA ILE A 24 0.17 6.72 16.21
C ILE A 24 0.11 6.66 17.74
N PHE A 25 0.42 7.75 18.41
CA PHE A 25 0.40 7.84 19.87
C PHE A 25 -1.01 7.62 20.43
N LEU A 26 -2.00 8.33 19.87
CA LEU A 26 -3.39 8.20 20.28
C LEU A 26 -3.93 6.77 20.06
N SER A 27 -3.61 6.18 18.91
CA SER A 27 -3.99 4.80 18.59
C SER A 27 -3.39 3.81 19.58
N TYR A 28 -2.11 3.96 19.92
CA TYR A 28 -1.46 3.10 20.91
C TYR A 28 -2.14 3.24 22.30
N HIS A 29 -2.39 4.47 22.74
CA HIS A 29 -3.01 4.74 24.04
C HIS A 29 -4.40 4.09 24.14
N LEU A 30 -5.26 4.32 23.14
CA LEU A 30 -6.62 3.76 23.13
C LEU A 30 -6.62 2.23 23.13
N ILE A 31 -5.70 1.59 22.42
CA ILE A 31 -5.61 0.13 22.37
C ILE A 31 -5.03 -0.41 23.68
N SER A 32 -4.07 0.28 24.30
CA SER A 32 -3.47 -0.16 25.57
C SER A 32 -4.49 -0.18 26.71
N GLU A 33 -5.41 0.77 26.75
CA GLU A 33 -6.52 0.79 27.71
C GLU A 33 -7.51 -0.37 27.54
N THR A 34 -7.63 -0.88 26.31
CA THR A 34 -8.58 -1.96 26.01
C THR A 34 -7.94 -3.34 26.14
N ASN A 35 -6.73 -3.51 25.60
CA ASN A 35 -6.03 -4.79 25.57
C ASN A 35 -4.52 -4.61 25.38
N GLU A 36 -3.76 -4.79 26.43
CA GLU A 36 -2.31 -4.63 26.47
C GLU A 36 -1.57 -5.54 25.46
N ARG A 37 -2.07 -6.77 25.25
CA ARG A 37 -1.51 -7.70 24.26
C ARG A 37 -1.65 -7.21 22.82
N LEU A 38 -2.75 -6.54 22.51
CA LEU A 38 -2.97 -5.93 21.20
C LEU A 38 -2.09 -4.69 21.02
N ALA A 39 -1.91 -3.89 22.07
CA ALA A 39 -1.03 -2.72 22.06
C ALA A 39 0.42 -3.14 21.75
N THR A 40 0.92 -4.21 22.38
CA THR A 40 2.26 -4.75 22.09
C THR A 40 2.41 -5.18 20.63
N LYS A 41 1.41 -5.89 20.07
CA LYS A 41 1.40 -6.24 18.63
C LYS A 41 1.40 -5.02 17.74
N GLN A 42 0.69 -3.97 18.11
CA GLN A 42 0.64 -2.73 17.34
C GLN A 42 2.00 -2.03 17.28
N VAL A 43 2.76 -2.00 18.37
CA VAL A 43 4.13 -1.48 18.38
C VAL A 43 5.02 -2.23 17.39
N VAL A 44 4.91 -3.57 17.37
CA VAL A 44 5.66 -4.41 16.41
C VAL A 44 5.27 -4.04 14.97
N TYR A 45 3.97 -3.89 14.69
CA TYR A 45 3.51 -3.53 13.35
C TYR A 45 3.95 -2.12 12.93
N PHE A 46 3.93 -1.15 13.84
CA PHE A 46 4.46 0.19 13.55
C PHE A 46 5.96 0.16 13.25
N THR A 47 6.71 -0.63 14.01
CA THR A 47 8.15 -0.81 13.78
C THR A 47 8.42 -1.40 12.40
N ILE A 48 7.73 -2.49 12.04
CA ILE A 48 7.86 -3.13 10.72
C ILE A 48 7.45 -2.13 9.61
N SER A 49 6.34 -1.42 9.79
CA SER A 49 5.84 -0.44 8.83
C SER A 49 6.82 0.71 8.62
N PHE A 50 7.49 1.17 9.68
CA PHE A 50 8.53 2.19 9.60
C PHE A 50 9.71 1.72 8.75
N PHE A 51 10.19 0.49 8.95
CA PHE A 51 11.27 -0.06 8.13
C PHE A 51 10.86 -0.23 6.66
N ILE A 52 9.65 -0.73 6.39
CA ILE A 52 9.12 -0.86 5.03
C ILE A 52 8.99 0.51 4.37
N PHE A 53 8.45 1.50 5.10
CA PHE A 53 8.36 2.88 4.62
C PHE A 53 9.73 3.41 4.20
N PHE A 54 10.75 3.25 5.04
CA PHE A 54 12.10 3.73 4.76
C PHE A 54 12.71 3.03 3.54
N LEU A 55 12.52 1.71 3.44
CA LEU A 55 12.98 0.92 2.30
C LEU A 55 12.31 1.40 1.00
N VAL A 56 11.00 1.59 1.00
CA VAL A 56 10.27 2.09 -0.17
C VAL A 56 10.65 3.54 -0.49
N PHE A 57 10.87 4.37 0.53
CA PHE A 57 11.28 5.76 0.36
C PHE A 57 12.63 5.91 -0.35
N ILE A 58 13.61 5.08 0.00
CA ILE A 58 14.96 5.10 -0.59
C ILE A 58 14.97 4.62 -2.05
N LEU A 59 14.02 3.77 -2.45
CA LEU A 59 13.98 3.24 -3.81
C LEU A 59 13.74 4.34 -4.86
N PRO A 60 14.57 4.44 -5.91
CA PRO A 60 14.37 5.43 -6.96
C PRO A 60 13.06 5.18 -7.74
N ILE A 61 12.36 6.25 -8.04
CA ILE A 61 11.03 6.24 -8.71
C ILE A 61 11.00 5.38 -9.99
N ARG A 62 12.05 5.45 -10.81
CA ARG A 62 12.14 4.66 -12.05
C ARG A 62 12.11 3.14 -11.81
N LYS A 63 12.70 2.66 -10.70
CA LYS A 63 12.63 1.25 -10.32
C LYS A 63 11.24 0.88 -9.81
N LYS A 64 10.60 1.78 -9.04
CA LYS A 64 9.23 1.59 -8.55
C LYS A 64 8.25 1.44 -9.71
N LEU A 65 8.33 2.29 -10.73
CA LEU A 65 7.46 2.23 -11.91
C LEU A 65 7.50 0.85 -12.58
N ARG A 66 8.67 0.22 -12.68
CA ARG A 66 8.80 -1.11 -13.31
C ARG A 66 8.13 -2.22 -12.52
N ILE A 67 8.06 -2.09 -11.20
CA ILE A 67 7.52 -3.13 -10.31
C ILE A 67 5.98 -3.02 -10.18
N ILE A 68 5.40 -1.85 -10.45
CA ILE A 68 3.97 -1.58 -10.24
C ILE A 68 3.07 -2.59 -10.98
N PRO A 69 3.24 -2.88 -12.28
CA PRO A 69 2.39 -3.85 -12.96
C PRO A 69 2.46 -5.26 -12.35
N THR A 70 3.66 -5.67 -11.94
CA THR A 70 3.85 -6.97 -11.29
C THR A 70 3.13 -7.02 -9.94
N LEU A 71 3.25 -5.96 -9.11
CA LEU A 71 2.54 -5.87 -7.83
C LEU A 71 1.03 -5.88 -8.03
N TYR A 72 0.55 -5.22 -9.07
CA TYR A 72 -0.88 -5.18 -9.40
C TYR A 72 -1.42 -6.58 -9.69
N TRP A 73 -0.76 -7.35 -10.57
CA TRP A 73 -1.18 -8.70 -10.89
C TRP A 73 -1.06 -9.67 -9.71
N ILE A 74 -0.03 -9.51 -8.87
CA ILE A 74 0.06 -10.24 -7.60
C ILE A 74 -1.11 -9.90 -6.69
N GLY A 75 -1.50 -8.62 -6.61
CA GLY A 75 -2.65 -8.17 -5.82
C GLY A 75 -3.96 -8.79 -6.32
N ILE A 76 -4.19 -8.83 -7.63
CA ILE A 76 -5.35 -9.51 -8.24
C ILE A 76 -5.34 -11.00 -7.90
N ALA A 77 -4.20 -11.67 -8.04
CA ALA A 77 -4.07 -13.08 -7.69
C ALA A 77 -4.38 -13.34 -6.20
N LEU A 78 -3.94 -12.44 -5.30
CA LEU A 78 -4.27 -12.53 -3.87
C LEU A 78 -5.77 -12.32 -3.60
N LEU A 79 -6.44 -11.41 -4.33
CA LEU A 79 -7.89 -11.25 -4.21
C LEU A 79 -8.64 -12.51 -4.64
N LEU A 80 -8.22 -13.13 -5.73
CA LEU A 80 -8.79 -14.41 -6.17
C LEU A 80 -8.51 -15.52 -5.16
N ALA A 81 -7.30 -15.56 -4.58
CA ALA A 81 -6.95 -16.55 -3.58
C ALA A 81 -7.81 -16.45 -2.30
N VAL A 82 -8.27 -15.25 -1.93
CA VAL A 82 -9.20 -15.07 -0.80
C VAL A 82 -10.53 -15.78 -1.02
N GLU A 83 -11.03 -15.80 -2.24
CA GLU A 83 -12.28 -16.48 -2.56
C GLU A 83 -12.21 -17.98 -2.26
N PHE A 84 -11.04 -18.61 -2.51
CA PHE A 84 -10.84 -20.04 -2.32
C PHE A 84 -10.26 -20.41 -0.95
N PHE A 85 -9.39 -19.60 -0.40
CA PHE A 85 -8.60 -19.89 0.81
C PHE A 85 -8.84 -18.91 1.96
N GLY A 86 -9.76 -17.97 1.78
CA GLY A 86 -10.06 -16.95 2.77
C GLY A 86 -10.77 -17.52 3.99
N ILE A 87 -10.53 -16.89 5.14
CA ILE A 87 -11.28 -17.16 6.38
C ILE A 87 -12.39 -16.13 6.56
N SER A 88 -13.53 -16.62 7.04
CA SER A 88 -14.67 -15.76 7.36
C SER A 88 -14.49 -15.13 8.74
N LYS A 89 -14.57 -13.79 8.80
CA LYS A 89 -14.67 -13.01 10.03
C LYS A 89 -15.86 -12.06 9.91
N LEU A 90 -16.68 -11.98 10.94
CA LEU A 90 -17.85 -11.11 10.97
C LEU A 90 -18.79 -11.30 9.76
N GLY A 91 -18.96 -12.55 9.31
CA GLY A 91 -19.87 -12.89 8.20
C GLY A 91 -19.32 -12.64 6.79
N ALA A 92 -18.06 -12.24 6.64
CA ALA A 92 -17.45 -12.01 5.33
C ALA A 92 -16.10 -12.73 5.18
N GLN A 93 -15.93 -13.45 4.07
CA GLN A 93 -14.69 -14.13 3.71
C GLN A 93 -13.74 -13.17 2.98
N ARG A 94 -12.89 -12.47 3.73
CA ARG A 94 -12.02 -11.40 3.20
C ARG A 94 -10.59 -11.46 3.70
N TRP A 95 -10.25 -12.44 4.53
CA TRP A 95 -8.99 -12.48 5.25
C TRP A 95 -8.21 -13.73 4.90
N ILE A 96 -6.89 -13.59 4.75
CA ILE A 96 -5.96 -14.72 4.65
C ILE A 96 -5.22 -14.83 5.97
N HIS A 97 -5.20 -16.04 6.55
CA HIS A 97 -4.38 -16.33 7.73
C HIS A 97 -2.94 -16.61 7.30
N ILE A 98 -1.98 -15.94 7.95
CA ILE A 98 -0.56 -16.18 7.75
C ILE A 98 -0.04 -16.89 9.00
N PRO A 99 0.15 -18.23 8.95
CA PRO A 99 0.52 -19.01 10.13
C PRO A 99 1.85 -18.56 10.75
N VAL A 100 2.84 -18.22 9.93
CA VAL A 100 4.18 -17.79 10.35
C VAL A 100 4.16 -16.53 11.21
N LEU A 101 3.23 -15.60 10.94
CA LEU A 101 3.11 -14.33 11.66
C LEU A 101 2.01 -14.38 12.74
N GLY A 102 1.23 -15.47 12.81
CA GLY A 102 0.08 -15.59 13.71
C GLY A 102 -0.96 -14.47 13.53
N THR A 103 -1.05 -13.91 12.32
CA THR A 103 -1.92 -12.77 12.00
C THR A 103 -2.73 -13.03 10.74
N THR A 104 -3.71 -12.18 10.49
CA THR A 104 -4.53 -12.21 9.27
C THR A 104 -4.31 -10.93 8.49
N ILE A 105 -4.21 -11.05 7.17
CA ILE A 105 -4.11 -9.94 6.23
C ILE A 105 -5.37 -9.91 5.38
N GLN A 106 -5.83 -8.70 5.09
CA GLN A 106 -6.92 -8.45 4.16
C GLN A 106 -6.33 -7.96 2.82
N PRO A 107 -6.30 -8.78 1.76
CA PRO A 107 -5.69 -8.41 0.48
C PRO A 107 -6.31 -7.18 -0.16
N SER A 108 -7.60 -6.90 0.06
CA SER A 108 -8.26 -5.70 -0.44
C SER A 108 -7.65 -4.40 0.12
N GLU A 109 -7.08 -4.40 1.32
CA GLU A 109 -6.39 -3.23 1.85
C GLU A 109 -5.03 -3.00 1.16
N LEU A 110 -4.36 -4.06 0.76
CA LEU A 110 -3.09 -3.98 0.05
C LEU A 110 -3.26 -3.53 -1.40
N ILE A 111 -4.33 -3.97 -2.07
CA ILE A 111 -4.53 -3.64 -3.48
C ILE A 111 -4.95 -2.18 -3.70
N LYS A 112 -5.61 -1.54 -2.75
CA LYS A 112 -6.04 -0.13 -2.87
C LYS A 112 -4.89 0.82 -3.27
N PRO A 113 -3.78 0.90 -2.52
CA PRO A 113 -2.65 1.74 -2.91
C PRO A 113 -1.98 1.26 -4.21
N ILE A 114 -1.93 -0.05 -4.44
CA ILE A 114 -1.35 -0.61 -5.67
C ILE A 114 -2.20 -0.22 -6.90
N PHE A 115 -3.51 -0.21 -6.77
CA PHE A 115 -4.45 0.25 -7.81
C PHE A 115 -4.19 1.71 -8.19
N ILE A 116 -4.03 2.60 -7.20
CA ILE A 116 -3.71 4.01 -7.44
C ILE A 116 -2.36 4.15 -8.16
N LEU A 117 -1.36 3.37 -7.74
CA LEU A 117 -0.05 3.35 -8.38
C LEU A 117 -0.13 2.83 -9.82
N MET A 118 -0.96 1.81 -10.08
CA MET A 118 -1.17 1.26 -11.42
C MET A 118 -1.83 2.28 -12.35
N LEU A 119 -2.84 3.01 -11.86
CA LEU A 119 -3.46 4.09 -12.60
C LEU A 119 -2.43 5.18 -12.95
N GLY A 120 -1.62 5.61 -11.98
CA GLY A 120 -0.53 6.56 -12.20
C GLY A 120 0.51 6.05 -13.21
N TYR A 121 0.83 4.75 -13.17
CA TYR A 121 1.72 4.11 -14.13
C TYR A 121 1.15 4.14 -15.57
N LEU A 122 -0.13 3.85 -15.74
CA LEU A 122 -0.80 3.89 -17.05
C LEU A 122 -0.83 5.30 -17.62
N ILE A 123 -1.16 6.30 -16.79
CA ILE A 123 -1.16 7.72 -17.19
C ILE A 123 0.26 8.18 -17.56
N HIS A 124 1.28 7.73 -16.83
CA HIS A 124 2.67 8.06 -17.12
C HIS A 124 3.13 7.50 -18.48
N ASN A 125 2.71 6.27 -18.81
CA ASN A 125 3.09 5.62 -20.08
C ASN A 125 2.26 6.10 -21.27
N LYS A 126 1.05 6.59 -21.03
CA LYS A 126 0.17 7.17 -22.05
C LYS A 126 -0.27 8.58 -21.61
N PRO A 127 0.62 9.58 -21.75
CA PRO A 127 0.29 10.95 -21.36
C PRO A 127 -0.87 11.52 -22.20
N PRO A 128 -1.69 12.43 -21.63
CA PRO A 128 -2.84 12.97 -22.33
C PRO A 128 -2.41 13.73 -23.59
N PRO A 129 -3.12 13.57 -24.71
CA PRO A 129 -2.95 14.43 -25.87
C PRO A 129 -3.36 15.87 -25.54
N LYS A 130 -3.02 16.84 -26.42
CA LYS A 130 -3.30 18.27 -26.18
C LYS A 130 -4.77 18.59 -25.84
N ASN A 131 -5.70 17.78 -26.33
CA ASN A 131 -7.15 17.94 -26.13
C ASN A 131 -7.69 17.14 -24.92
N GLY A 132 -6.81 16.55 -24.08
CA GLY A 132 -7.20 15.68 -22.98
C GLY A 132 -7.48 14.24 -23.41
N TYR A 133 -7.88 13.40 -22.44
CA TYR A 133 -8.27 12.02 -22.72
C TYR A 133 -9.66 11.95 -23.31
N ASN A 134 -9.83 11.11 -24.33
CA ASN A 134 -11.13 10.78 -24.91
C ASN A 134 -11.81 9.66 -24.12
N PHE A 135 -13.10 9.44 -24.34
CA PHE A 135 -13.87 8.36 -23.74
C PHE A 135 -13.26 6.96 -24.01
N ILE A 136 -12.66 6.77 -25.20
CA ILE A 136 -11.96 5.53 -25.57
C ILE A 136 -10.72 5.32 -24.69
N ASP A 137 -9.98 6.37 -24.37
CA ASP A 137 -8.82 6.28 -23.46
C ASP A 137 -9.27 5.90 -22.04
N PHE A 138 -10.40 6.46 -21.59
CA PHE A 138 -11.00 6.08 -20.31
C PHE A 138 -11.40 4.60 -20.28
N LEU A 139 -12.07 4.09 -21.34
CA LEU A 139 -12.39 2.69 -21.47
C LEU A 139 -11.15 1.79 -21.48
N TYR A 140 -10.08 2.22 -22.19
CA TYR A 140 -8.82 1.51 -22.19
C TYR A 140 -8.24 1.37 -20.78
N PHE A 141 -8.18 2.46 -20.00
CA PHE A 141 -7.70 2.41 -18.62
C PHE A 141 -8.60 1.53 -17.75
N SER A 142 -9.91 1.65 -17.88
CA SER A 142 -10.87 0.85 -17.11
C SER A 142 -10.79 -0.64 -17.41
N PHE A 143 -10.48 -1.01 -18.66
CA PHE A 143 -10.31 -2.40 -19.04
C PHE A 143 -8.97 -2.99 -18.60
N TYR A 144 -7.94 -2.16 -18.49
CA TYR A 144 -6.60 -2.58 -18.08
C TYR A 144 -6.47 -2.70 -16.55
N ILE A 145 -7.34 -2.05 -15.81
CA ILE A 145 -7.43 -2.04 -14.35
C ILE A 145 -8.59 -2.91 -13.87
#